data_d140151fd71274afa28c5a4970a4c8f5
#
_entry.id   d140151fd71274afa28c5a4970a4c8f5
#
_cell.length_a   1.000
_cell.length_b   1.000
_cell.length_c   1.000
_cell.angle_alpha   90.00
_cell.angle_beta   90.00
_cell.angle_gamma   90.00
#
_symmetry.space_group_name_H-M   'P 1'
#
loop_
_entity.id
_entity.type
_entity.pdbx_description
1 polymer ?
#
loop_
_entity_poly.entity_id
_entity_poly.type
_entity_poly.pdbx_seq_one_letter_code
_entity_poly.pdbx_strand_id
1 'polypeptide(L)'
;MKKIGFIGMGNMAQALAAGFIQSGAIDKSAVFAFAPHQDKLKANAEQIGFSHVSTLNDLADAVDTLIMACKPYQIESVIAGLGNRLAGKALISIAAGWDHQKYQ
;
A
#
# COMPACT_ATOMS: atom_id res chain seq x y z
N MET A 1 -4.20 17.60 2.26
CA MET A 1 -4.73 16.31 2.70
C MET A 1 -3.79 15.19 2.29
N LYS A 2 -3.48 14.30 3.18
CA LYS A 2 -2.55 13.20 2.87
C LYS A 2 -3.24 12.12 2.07
N LYS A 3 -2.52 11.62 1.07
CA LYS A 3 -2.96 10.47 0.29
C LYS A 3 -2.02 9.31 0.58
N ILE A 4 -2.58 8.14 0.79
CA ILE A 4 -1.84 6.96 1.19
C ILE A 4 -1.93 5.89 0.10
N GLY A 5 -0.80 5.28 -0.22
CA GLY A 5 -0.73 4.20 -1.18
C GLY A 5 -0.18 2.93 -0.54
N PHE A 6 -0.85 1.82 -0.76
CA PHE A 6 -0.38 0.52 -0.29
C PHE A 6 0.31 -0.20 -1.42
N ILE A 7 1.52 -0.66 -1.18
CA ILE A 7 2.24 -1.53 -2.10
C ILE A 7 2.03 -2.96 -1.62
N GLY A 8 1.16 -3.68 -2.32
CA GLY A 8 0.69 -4.98 -1.88
C GLY A 8 -0.64 -4.84 -1.14
N MET A 9 -1.50 -5.84 -1.26
CA MET A 9 -2.81 -5.79 -0.62
C MET A 9 -3.16 -7.17 -0.05
N GLY A 10 -2.29 -7.65 0.84
CA GLY A 10 -2.57 -8.85 1.61
C GLY A 10 -3.52 -8.57 2.76
N ASN A 11 -3.74 -9.57 3.61
CA ASN A 11 -4.73 -9.46 4.67
C ASN A 11 -4.48 -8.30 5.61
N MET A 12 -3.23 -8.05 5.97
CA MET A 12 -2.90 -6.96 6.88
C MET A 12 -3.16 -5.60 6.25
N ALA A 13 -2.79 -5.44 4.98
CA ALA A 13 -3.03 -4.20 4.27
C ALA A 13 -4.52 -3.94 4.10
N GLN A 14 -5.30 -4.97 3.81
CA GLN A 14 -6.75 -4.86 3.71
C GLN A 14 -7.36 -4.39 5.02
N ALA A 15 -6.90 -4.96 6.13
CA ALA A 15 -7.39 -4.57 7.44
C ALA A 15 -7.07 -3.11 7.75
N LEU A 16 -5.86 -2.68 7.43
CA LEU A 16 -5.46 -1.30 7.66
C LEU A 16 -6.24 -0.32 6.79
N ALA A 17 -6.40 -0.64 5.51
CA ALA A 17 -7.14 0.21 4.61
C ALA A 17 -8.60 0.35 5.05
N ALA A 18 -9.23 -0.76 5.39
CA ALA A 18 -10.59 -0.75 5.88
C ALA A 18 -10.73 0.05 7.17
N GLY A 19 -9.78 -0.13 8.09
CA GLY A 19 -9.79 0.59 9.35
C GLY A 19 -9.65 2.10 9.17
N PHE A 20 -8.76 2.53 8.29
CA PHE A 20 -8.56 3.95 8.01
C PHE A 20 -9.84 4.58 7.45
N ILE A 21 -10.47 3.88 6.52
CA ILE A 21 -11.67 4.40 5.87
C ILE A 21 -12.86 4.40 6.83
N GLN A 22 -13.07 3.30 7.55
CA GLN A 22 -14.21 3.17 8.47
C GLN A 22 -14.13 4.12 9.64
N SER A 23 -12.92 4.38 10.13
CA SER A 23 -12.75 5.28 11.27
C SER A 23 -12.89 6.73 10.86
N GLY A 24 -12.89 7.03 9.57
CA GLY A 24 -12.92 8.41 9.10
C GLY A 24 -11.58 9.11 9.17
N ALA A 25 -10.52 8.39 9.52
CA ALA A 25 -9.18 8.98 9.61
C ALA A 25 -8.70 9.45 8.24
N ILE A 26 -9.06 8.71 7.19
CA ILE A 26 -8.68 9.03 5.83
C ILE A 26 -9.89 8.78 4.94
N ASP A 27 -10.18 9.72 4.04
CA ASP A 27 -11.25 9.54 3.09
C ASP A 27 -10.88 8.44 2.09
N LYS A 28 -11.85 7.64 1.68
CA LYS A 28 -11.59 6.53 0.75
C LYS A 28 -10.98 7.01 -0.57
N SER A 29 -11.29 8.22 -0.98
CA SER A 29 -10.74 8.79 -2.20
C SER A 29 -9.24 9.12 -2.07
N ALA A 30 -8.71 9.10 -0.86
CA ALA A 30 -7.29 9.35 -0.60
C ALA A 30 -6.51 8.07 -0.32
N VAL A 31 -7.13 6.90 -0.47
CA VAL A 31 -6.48 5.62 -0.26
C VAL A 31 -6.31 4.92 -1.61
N PHE A 32 -5.08 4.58 -1.95
CA PHE A 32 -4.72 3.95 -3.22
C PHE A 32 -3.95 2.67 -2.95
N ALA A 33 -3.93 1.78 -3.91
CA ALA A 33 -3.17 0.54 -3.75
C ALA A 33 -2.71 -0.02 -5.10
N PHE A 34 -1.59 -0.71 -5.06
CA PHE A 34 -1.07 -1.48 -6.18
C PHE A 34 -0.70 -2.88 -5.69
N ALA A 35 -1.02 -3.88 -6.47
CA ALA A 35 -0.59 -5.25 -6.23
C ALA A 35 -0.45 -5.96 -7.58
N PRO A 36 0.42 -6.99 -7.66
CA PRO A 36 0.63 -7.70 -8.92
C PRO A 36 -0.63 -8.40 -9.45
N HIS A 37 -1.47 -8.91 -8.56
CA HIS A 37 -2.70 -9.60 -8.96
C HIS A 37 -3.83 -8.59 -9.09
N GLN A 38 -3.96 -8.01 -10.27
CA GLN A 38 -4.90 -6.94 -10.50
C GLN A 38 -6.36 -7.34 -10.29
N ASP A 39 -6.72 -8.57 -10.62
CA ASP A 39 -8.09 -9.04 -10.44
C ASP A 39 -8.48 -9.04 -8.96
N LYS A 40 -7.60 -9.54 -8.11
CA LYS A 40 -7.83 -9.54 -6.67
C LYS A 40 -7.83 -8.13 -6.10
N LEU A 41 -6.92 -7.30 -6.60
CA LEU A 41 -6.82 -5.93 -6.16
C LEU A 41 -8.11 -5.16 -6.47
N LYS A 42 -8.64 -5.35 -7.66
CA LYS A 42 -9.87 -4.71 -8.07
C LYS A 42 -11.05 -5.14 -7.19
N ALA A 43 -11.14 -6.43 -6.91
CA ALA A 43 -12.19 -6.95 -6.05
C ALA A 43 -12.10 -6.36 -4.64
N ASN A 44 -10.89 -6.28 -4.09
CA ASN A 44 -10.68 -5.68 -2.79
C ASN A 44 -11.00 -4.20 -2.79
N ALA A 45 -10.67 -3.51 -3.88
CA ALA A 45 -10.98 -2.09 -4.02
C ALA A 45 -12.48 -1.83 -3.98
N GLU A 46 -13.25 -2.67 -4.66
CA GLU A 46 -14.70 -2.54 -4.65
C GLU A 46 -15.28 -2.81 -3.27
N GLN A 47 -14.75 -3.79 -2.58
CA GLN A 47 -15.24 -4.19 -1.26
C GLN A 47 -14.90 -3.19 -0.17
N ILE A 48 -13.67 -2.69 -0.19
CA ILE A 48 -13.16 -1.81 0.88
C ILE A 48 -13.39 -0.34 0.55
N GLY A 49 -13.30 0.02 -0.72
CA GLY A 49 -13.57 1.38 -1.16
C GLY A 49 -12.36 2.20 -1.57
N PHE A 50 -11.16 1.60 -1.59
CA PHE A 50 -9.97 2.33 -2.05
C PHE A 50 -9.90 2.34 -3.56
N SER A 51 -8.97 3.14 -4.10
CA SER A 51 -8.71 3.19 -5.53
C SER A 51 -7.52 2.30 -5.87
N HIS A 52 -7.64 1.48 -6.90
CA HIS A 52 -6.52 0.66 -7.35
C HIS A 52 -5.83 1.31 -8.54
N VAL A 53 -4.52 1.07 -8.66
CA VAL A 53 -3.74 1.56 -9.79
C VAL A 53 -3.01 0.40 -10.45
N SER A 54 -2.64 0.60 -11.70
CA SER A 54 -2.07 -0.48 -12.51
C SER A 54 -0.56 -0.60 -12.41
N THR A 55 0.13 0.43 -11.97
CA THR A 55 1.59 0.42 -11.87
C THR A 55 2.05 1.06 -10.57
N LEU A 56 3.27 0.70 -10.16
CA LEU A 56 3.90 1.32 -8.99
C LEU A 56 4.15 2.81 -9.21
N ASN A 57 4.51 3.17 -10.43
CA ASN A 57 4.77 4.58 -10.74
C ASN A 57 3.51 5.41 -10.56
N ASP A 58 2.39 4.91 -11.04
CA ASP A 58 1.11 5.59 -10.87
C ASP A 58 0.77 5.75 -9.40
N LEU A 59 1.04 4.71 -8.61
CA LEU A 59 0.78 4.77 -7.17
C LEU A 59 1.62 5.85 -6.52
N ALA A 60 2.92 5.87 -6.81
CA ALA A 60 3.82 6.83 -6.20
C ALA A 60 3.44 8.27 -6.57
N ASP A 61 3.02 8.47 -7.82
CA ASP A 61 2.64 9.81 -8.27
C ASP A 61 1.34 10.30 -7.63
N ALA A 62 0.50 9.37 -7.21
CA ALA A 62 -0.82 9.72 -6.65
C ALA A 62 -0.80 10.02 -5.16
N VAL A 63 0.24 9.61 -4.42
CA VAL A 63 0.23 9.64 -2.97
C VAL A 63 1.43 10.35 -2.35
N ASP A 64 1.27 10.73 -1.09
CA ASP A 64 2.34 11.34 -0.29
C ASP A 64 3.05 10.32 0.59
N THR A 65 2.33 9.27 0.94
CA THR A 65 2.82 8.24 1.87
C THR A 65 2.66 6.88 1.22
N LEU A 66 3.71 6.07 1.29
CA LEU A 66 3.67 4.71 0.79
C LEU A 66 3.77 3.75 1.97
N ILE A 67 2.87 2.79 2.00
CA ILE A 67 2.89 1.73 3.00
C ILE A 67 3.35 0.46 2.31
N MET A 68 4.52 -0.04 2.72
CA MET A 68 5.10 -1.24 2.16
C MET A 68 4.45 -2.47 2.79
N ALA A 69 3.46 -3.01 2.11
CA ALA A 69 2.74 -4.19 2.57
C ALA A 69 3.16 -5.43 1.78
N CYS A 70 4.19 -5.33 0.99
CA CYS A 70 4.76 -6.45 0.26
C CYS A 70 5.71 -7.23 1.17
N LYS A 71 6.15 -8.38 0.68
CA LYS A 71 7.09 -9.21 1.45
C LYS A 71 8.45 -8.53 1.54
N PRO A 72 9.20 -8.76 2.63
CA PRO A 72 10.47 -8.05 2.84
C PRO A 72 11.45 -8.17 1.68
N TYR A 73 11.52 -9.33 1.05
CA TYR A 73 12.46 -9.51 -0.05
C TYR A 73 12.09 -8.70 -1.30
N GLN A 74 10.87 -8.18 -1.35
CA GLN A 74 10.41 -7.36 -2.48
C GLN A 74 10.66 -5.87 -2.27
N ILE A 75 10.95 -5.47 -1.03
CA ILE A 75 11.07 -4.05 -0.69
C ILE A 75 12.19 -3.38 -1.47
N GLU A 76 13.35 -4.02 -1.56
CA GLU A 76 14.46 -3.44 -2.29
C GLU A 76 14.14 -3.24 -3.76
N SER A 77 13.48 -4.22 -4.39
CA SER A 77 13.08 -4.11 -5.79
C SER A 77 12.10 -2.96 -5.99
N VAL A 78 11.18 -2.80 -5.07
CA VAL A 78 10.19 -1.73 -5.13
C VAL A 78 10.87 -0.37 -5.02
N ILE A 79 11.76 -0.22 -4.05
CA ILE A 79 12.47 1.05 -3.84
C ILE A 79 13.33 1.37 -5.04
N ALA A 80 14.06 0.39 -5.57
CA ALA A 80 14.89 0.59 -6.75
C ALA A 80 14.06 0.99 -7.96
N GLY A 81 12.89 0.36 -8.12
CA GLY A 81 12.00 0.66 -9.24
C GLY A 81 11.39 2.05 -9.19
N LEU A 82 11.14 2.55 -7.99
CA LEU A 82 10.53 3.88 -7.84
C LEU A 82 11.57 5.01 -7.89
N GLY A 83 12.78 4.74 -7.43
CA GLY A 83 13.88 5.71 -7.54
C GLY A 83 13.51 7.10 -7.04
N ASN A 84 13.63 8.08 -7.92
CA ASN A 84 13.40 9.48 -7.58
C ASN A 84 11.96 9.79 -7.18
N ARG A 85 11.02 8.93 -7.52
CA ARG A 85 9.62 9.15 -7.14
C ARG A 85 9.40 9.06 -5.64
N LEU A 86 10.36 8.50 -4.90
CA LEU A 86 10.27 8.41 -3.44
C LEU A 86 10.67 9.70 -2.74
N ALA A 87 11.28 10.63 -3.46
CA ALA A 87 11.73 11.88 -2.85
C ALA A 87 10.56 12.65 -2.25
N GLY A 88 10.70 13.03 -0.99
CA GLY A 88 9.68 13.79 -0.30
C GLY A 88 8.50 12.98 0.20
N LYS A 89 8.53 11.66 0.05
CA LYS A 89 7.44 10.81 0.51
C LYS A 89 7.79 10.10 1.80
N ALA A 90 6.78 9.85 2.63
CA ALA A 90 6.95 9.03 3.82
C ALA A 90 6.83 7.55 3.43
N LEU A 91 7.69 6.73 3.98
CA LEU A 91 7.67 5.28 3.75
C LEU A 91 7.41 4.57 5.08
N ILE A 92 6.40 3.73 5.08
CA ILE A 92 6.05 2.94 6.26
C ILE A 92 6.06 1.47 5.86
N SER A 93 6.75 0.65 6.63
CA SER A 93 6.80 -0.79 6.36
C SER A 93 5.99 -1.53 7.41
N ILE A 94 5.05 -2.35 6.95
CA ILE A 94 4.30 -3.23 7.82
C ILE A 94 4.73 -4.69 7.62
N ALA A 95 5.66 -4.92 6.70
CA ALA A 95 6.16 -6.26 6.44
C ALA A 95 6.89 -6.85 7.63
N ALA A 96 7.43 -6.00 8.47
CA ALA A 96 8.18 -6.44 9.65
C ALA A 96 7.34 -7.26 10.62
N GLY A 97 6.03 -7.07 10.59
CA GLY A 97 5.15 -7.79 11.50
C GLY A 97 5.23 -9.30 11.39
N TRP A 98 5.47 -9.82 10.19
CA TRP A 98 5.53 -11.28 10.02
C TRP A 98 6.84 -11.87 10.55
N ASP A 99 7.87 -11.07 10.64
CA ASP A 99 9.16 -11.55 11.11
C ASP A 99 9.11 -12.00 12.57
N HIS A 100 8.26 -11.39 13.32
CA HIS A 100 8.04 -11.77 14.69
C HIS A 100 7.83 -13.25 14.85
N GLN A 101 6.96 -13.79 14.03
CA GLN A 101 6.60 -15.18 14.12
C GLN A 101 7.74 -16.08 13.68
N LYS A 102 8.57 -15.59 12.81
CA LYS A 102 9.70 -16.38 12.31
C LYS A 102 10.76 -16.59 13.36
N TYR A 103 10.87 -15.67 14.27
CA TYR A 103 11.92 -15.73 15.29
C TYR A 103 11.50 -16.47 16.54
N GLN A 104 10.29 -16.90 16.59
CA GLN A 104 9.75 -17.60 17.75
C GLN A 104 10.10 -19.07 17.79
#